data_d45eef9b783fb4791110ebe60102de4d
#
_entry.id   d45eef9b783fb4791110ebe60102de4d
#
_cell.length_a   1.000
_cell.length_b   1.000
_cell.length_c   1.000
_cell.angle_alpha   90.00
_cell.angle_beta   90.00
_cell.angle_gamma   90.00
#
_symmetry.space_group_name_H-M   'P 1'
#
loop_
_entity.id
_entity.type
_entity.pdbx_description
1 polymer ?
#
loop_
_entity_poly.entity_id
_entity_poly.type
_entity_poly.pdbx_seq_one_letter_code
_entity_poly.pdbx_strand_id
1 'polypeptide(L)'
;MKRVFAAAFALILLTTSTAFAQRADRNVDMPIVRSFHWFDYVGGDDIRQACGKDGRNRLRLVYNAIYDEQVRTYEVFLQPDGTAGLGMGVLANQGNVTNLLVADPGDVFNPWRMRRGERILSADETRELVGLLQASAAFGPPRDGLRLPDVDFWWTVASCRNGVWGFQAYHYPTDGFANVKFAARLFSWDTVPIPVNPPRKLVPAELRRDPNAPPSHWKSNQWTLTVGKDGLRPR
;
A
#
# COMPACT_ATOMS: atom_id res chain seq x y z
N MET A 1 21.92 -9.89 66.72
CA MET A 1 22.46 -9.65 65.36
C MET A 1 21.51 -10.28 64.35
N LYS A 2 20.59 -9.49 63.79
CA LYS A 2 19.63 -9.97 62.78
C LYS A 2 20.00 -9.29 61.45
N ARG A 3 20.44 -10.06 60.47
CA ARG A 3 20.77 -9.56 59.13
C ARG A 3 19.49 -9.56 58.30
N VAL A 4 19.09 -8.38 57.89
CA VAL A 4 17.98 -8.17 56.93
C VAL A 4 18.55 -8.26 55.51
N PHE A 5 18.14 -9.27 54.75
CA PHE A 5 18.42 -9.39 53.34
C PHE A 5 17.37 -8.57 52.56
N ALA A 6 17.78 -7.48 51.99
CA ALA A 6 16.97 -6.73 51.03
C ALA A 6 17.06 -7.42 49.67
N ALA A 7 15.97 -8.03 49.22
CA ALA A 7 15.84 -8.56 47.87
C ALA A 7 15.50 -7.40 46.91
N ALA A 8 16.46 -7.05 46.08
CA ALA A 8 16.23 -6.11 44.98
C ALA A 8 15.47 -6.85 43.87
N PHE A 9 14.20 -6.53 43.70
CA PHE A 9 13.41 -6.95 42.54
C PHE A 9 13.81 -6.06 41.35
N ALA A 10 14.66 -6.59 40.48
CA ALA A 10 14.95 -5.96 39.19
C ALA A 10 13.72 -6.10 38.27
N LEU A 11 13.00 -5.01 38.08
CA LEU A 11 11.91 -4.90 37.15
C LEU A 11 12.50 -4.90 35.73
N ILE A 12 12.55 -6.07 35.08
CA ILE A 12 12.89 -6.20 33.66
C ILE A 12 11.69 -5.68 32.91
N LEU A 13 11.76 -4.42 32.52
CA LEU A 13 10.90 -3.82 31.47
C LEU A 13 11.23 -4.53 30.16
N LEU A 14 10.46 -5.57 29.87
CA LEU A 14 10.41 -6.16 28.53
C LEU A 14 9.87 -5.09 27.57
N THR A 15 10.78 -4.37 26.94
CA THR A 15 10.48 -3.60 25.74
C THR A 15 10.12 -4.60 24.65
N THR A 16 8.84 -4.92 24.54
CA THR A 16 8.29 -5.60 23.36
C THR A 16 8.40 -4.64 22.21
N SER A 17 9.59 -4.60 21.62
CA SER A 17 9.84 -3.90 20.36
C SER A 17 8.86 -4.43 19.33
N THR A 18 8.08 -3.52 18.85
CA THR A 18 7.00 -3.67 17.87
C THR A 18 7.53 -4.21 16.54
N ALA A 19 7.68 -5.52 16.45
CA ALA A 19 7.96 -6.24 15.19
C ALA A 19 6.68 -6.34 14.33
N PHE A 20 5.77 -5.35 14.38
CA PHE A 20 4.45 -5.45 13.78
C PHE A 20 4.40 -5.17 12.30
N ALA A 21 5.28 -4.34 11.77
CA ALA A 21 5.27 -3.97 10.35
C ALA A 21 6.02 -4.95 9.44
N GLN A 22 6.81 -5.84 9.98
CA GLN A 22 7.79 -6.59 9.18
C GLN A 22 7.28 -7.85 8.47
N ARG A 23 6.07 -8.34 8.72
CA ARG A 23 5.71 -9.71 8.29
C ARG A 23 4.80 -9.84 7.09
N ALA A 24 4.13 -8.78 6.66
CA ALA A 24 3.07 -8.92 5.66
C ALA A 24 3.55 -8.83 4.21
N ASP A 25 4.68 -8.18 3.93
CA ASP A 25 4.94 -7.69 2.58
C ASP A 25 6.30 -7.96 1.97
N ARG A 26 7.11 -8.79 2.59
CA ARG A 26 8.44 -9.13 2.05
C ARG A 26 8.39 -9.71 0.64
N ASN A 27 7.24 -10.25 0.25
CA ASN A 27 7.10 -10.91 -1.05
C ASN A 27 7.05 -9.93 -2.23
N VAL A 28 6.51 -8.70 -2.05
CA VAL A 28 6.43 -7.72 -3.15
C VAL A 28 7.57 -6.72 -3.18
N ASP A 29 8.45 -6.72 -2.19
CA ASP A 29 9.66 -5.89 -2.18
C ASP A 29 10.64 -6.30 -3.27
N MET A 30 10.77 -7.60 -3.49
CA MET A 30 11.65 -8.14 -4.51
C MET A 30 10.98 -8.11 -5.88
N PRO A 31 11.62 -7.55 -6.91
CA PRO A 31 11.05 -7.40 -8.24
C PRO A 31 10.52 -8.71 -8.83
N ILE A 32 11.29 -9.80 -8.70
CA ILE A 32 10.91 -11.11 -9.22
C ILE A 32 9.66 -11.63 -8.52
N VAL A 33 9.63 -11.58 -7.18
CA VAL A 33 8.48 -12.08 -6.40
C VAL A 33 7.25 -11.21 -6.67
N ARG A 34 7.43 -9.88 -6.81
CA ARG A 34 6.37 -8.94 -7.15
C ARG A 34 5.73 -9.29 -8.49
N SER A 35 6.49 -9.68 -9.49
CA SER A 35 5.96 -10.06 -10.82
C SER A 35 4.92 -11.18 -10.74
N PHE A 36 5.03 -12.08 -9.76
CA PHE A 36 4.10 -13.20 -9.57
C PHE A 36 2.95 -12.89 -8.61
N HIS A 37 3.14 -12.00 -7.63
CA HIS A 37 2.20 -11.80 -6.53
C HIS A 37 1.61 -10.39 -6.47
N TRP A 38 1.92 -9.53 -7.45
CA TRP A 38 1.47 -8.15 -7.43
C TRP A 38 -0.05 -8.01 -7.40
N PHE A 39 -0.74 -8.79 -8.20
CA PHE A 39 -2.20 -8.70 -8.31
C PHE A 39 -2.92 -9.24 -7.07
N ASP A 40 -2.42 -10.32 -6.49
CA ASP A 40 -2.90 -10.87 -5.21
C ASP A 40 -2.69 -9.85 -4.09
N TYR A 41 -1.54 -9.18 -4.11
CA TYR A 41 -1.22 -8.12 -3.16
C TYR A 41 -2.18 -6.93 -3.29
N VAL A 42 -2.37 -6.41 -4.50
CA VAL A 42 -3.30 -5.29 -4.77
C VAL A 42 -4.74 -5.68 -4.44
N GLY A 43 -5.12 -6.93 -4.68
CA GLY A 43 -6.42 -7.52 -4.34
C GLY A 43 -6.61 -7.74 -2.84
N GLY A 44 -5.53 -7.81 -2.06
CA GLY A 44 -5.57 -8.10 -0.64
C GLY A 44 -5.93 -9.56 -0.32
N ASP A 45 -5.56 -10.51 -1.19
CA ASP A 45 -5.96 -11.91 -1.07
C ASP A 45 -5.46 -12.57 0.21
N ASP A 46 -4.26 -12.19 0.68
CA ASP A 46 -3.72 -12.63 1.97
C ASP A 46 -4.56 -12.09 3.15
N ILE A 47 -5.03 -10.84 3.08
CA ILE A 47 -5.92 -10.25 4.09
C ILE A 47 -7.26 -10.97 4.08
N ARG A 48 -7.83 -11.22 2.90
CA ARG A 48 -9.08 -11.91 2.71
C ARG A 48 -9.04 -13.33 3.26
N GLN A 49 -7.98 -14.09 2.94
CA GLN A 49 -7.80 -15.47 3.41
C GLN A 49 -7.65 -15.58 4.93
N ALA A 50 -7.03 -14.58 5.56
CA ALA A 50 -6.83 -14.53 7.01
C ALA A 50 -8.01 -13.91 7.77
N CYS A 51 -8.89 -13.19 7.07
CA CYS A 51 -9.98 -12.42 7.69
C CYS A 51 -10.95 -13.33 8.47
N GLY A 52 -11.19 -12.96 9.71
CA GLY A 52 -12.02 -13.74 10.64
C GLY A 52 -11.34 -14.96 11.25
N LYS A 53 -10.10 -15.29 10.86
CA LYS A 53 -9.38 -16.46 11.35
C LYS A 53 -8.29 -16.13 12.36
N ASP A 54 -7.59 -15.01 12.16
CA ASP A 54 -6.43 -14.60 12.95
C ASP A 54 -6.73 -13.48 13.96
N GLY A 55 -7.97 -13.00 14.01
CA GLY A 55 -8.43 -11.93 14.91
C GLY A 55 -7.83 -10.55 14.61
N ARG A 56 -7.11 -10.40 13.52
CA ARG A 56 -6.44 -9.13 13.18
C ARG A 56 -7.34 -8.20 12.40
N ASN A 57 -7.29 -6.93 12.77
CA ASN A 57 -7.89 -5.84 12.01
C ASN A 57 -6.80 -5.22 11.13
N ARG A 58 -6.97 -5.31 9.81
CA ARG A 58 -5.93 -4.92 8.86
C ARG A 58 -6.52 -4.24 7.64
N LEU A 59 -5.83 -3.21 7.17
CA LEU A 59 -6.19 -2.51 5.94
C LEU A 59 -4.95 -2.46 5.04
N ARG A 60 -5.17 -2.58 3.73
CA ARG A 60 -4.16 -2.30 2.71
C ARG A 60 -4.73 -1.32 1.71
N LEU A 61 -4.01 -0.22 1.50
CA LEU A 61 -4.36 0.76 0.49
C LEU A 61 -3.25 0.80 -0.56
N VAL A 62 -3.63 0.78 -1.82
CA VAL A 62 -2.68 0.89 -2.93
C VAL A 62 -3.08 2.07 -3.80
N TYR A 63 -2.15 2.99 -3.98
CA TYR A 63 -2.25 4.11 -4.90
C TYR A 63 -1.40 3.83 -6.13
N ASN A 64 -2.04 3.61 -7.26
CA ASN A 64 -1.37 3.59 -8.55
C ASN A 64 -1.37 4.99 -9.13
N ALA A 65 -0.19 5.52 -9.37
CA ALA A 65 0.02 6.82 -10.00
C ALA A 65 0.76 6.62 -11.32
N ILE A 66 0.16 5.86 -12.22
CA ILE A 66 0.76 5.28 -13.42
C ILE A 66 1.84 4.29 -12.99
N TYR A 67 1.61 2.98 -13.15
CA TYR A 67 2.43 1.91 -12.60
C TYR A 67 3.94 2.10 -12.83
N ASP A 68 4.32 2.49 -14.05
CA ASP A 68 5.73 2.73 -14.40
C ASP A 68 6.32 4.00 -13.78
N GLU A 69 5.49 4.93 -13.32
CA GLU A 69 5.96 6.17 -12.69
C GLU A 69 6.05 6.02 -11.18
N GLN A 70 4.93 5.66 -10.55
CA GLN A 70 4.90 5.51 -9.12
C GLN A 70 3.74 4.62 -8.65
N VAL A 71 4.03 3.76 -7.68
CA VAL A 71 3.00 3.11 -6.86
C VAL A 71 3.31 3.33 -5.39
N ARG A 72 2.28 3.61 -4.57
CA ARG A 72 2.37 3.70 -3.12
C ARG A 72 1.48 2.67 -2.46
N THR A 73 1.98 2.07 -1.41
CA THR A 73 1.24 1.10 -0.60
C THR A 73 1.22 1.54 0.86
N TYR A 74 0.10 1.32 1.53
CA TYR A 74 -0.09 1.62 2.94
C TYR A 74 -0.71 0.40 3.62
N GLU A 75 0.00 -0.17 4.59
CA GLU A 75 -0.46 -1.26 5.42
C GLU A 75 -0.82 -0.72 6.80
N VAL A 76 -2.04 -0.90 7.23
CA VAL A 76 -2.52 -0.42 8.53
C VAL A 76 -2.91 -1.62 9.39
N PHE A 77 -2.26 -1.75 10.54
CA PHE A 77 -2.54 -2.78 11.54
C PHE A 77 -3.18 -2.13 12.74
N LEU A 78 -4.52 -2.22 12.84
CA LEU A 78 -5.27 -1.66 13.96
C LEU A 78 -5.03 -2.48 15.22
N GLN A 79 -4.71 -1.79 16.33
CA GLN A 79 -4.43 -2.42 17.63
C GLN A 79 -5.64 -2.33 18.57
N PRO A 80 -5.76 -3.25 19.53
CA PRO A 80 -6.86 -3.23 20.51
C PRO A 80 -6.89 -1.97 21.38
N ASP A 81 -5.74 -1.31 21.59
CA ASP A 81 -5.61 -0.07 22.37
C ASP A 81 -6.04 1.19 21.58
N GLY A 82 -6.48 1.00 20.34
CA GLY A 82 -6.90 2.07 19.45
C GLY A 82 -5.79 2.70 18.61
N THR A 83 -4.52 2.36 18.85
CA THR A 83 -3.40 2.79 17.99
C THR A 83 -3.35 1.97 16.70
N ALA A 84 -2.48 2.35 15.76
CA ALA A 84 -2.22 1.53 14.59
C ALA A 84 -0.76 1.59 14.14
N GLY A 85 -0.23 0.47 13.67
CA GLY A 85 0.99 0.46 12.88
C GLY A 85 0.68 0.84 11.43
N LEU A 86 1.39 1.81 10.89
CA LEU A 86 1.31 2.22 9.48
C LEU A 86 2.63 1.91 8.79
N GLY A 87 2.63 0.91 7.93
CA GLY A 87 3.72 0.61 7.01
C GLY A 87 3.48 1.29 5.66
N MET A 88 4.53 1.84 5.08
CA MET A 88 4.48 2.53 3.80
C MET A 88 5.46 1.92 2.82
N GLY A 89 5.09 1.85 1.56
CA GLY A 89 5.97 1.39 0.49
C GLY A 89 5.82 2.25 -0.76
N VAL A 90 6.93 2.58 -1.41
CA VAL A 90 6.93 3.36 -2.64
C VAL A 90 7.80 2.66 -3.68
N LEU A 91 7.19 2.38 -4.82
CA LEU A 91 7.86 2.07 -6.06
C LEU A 91 7.88 3.32 -6.92
N ALA A 92 9.04 3.71 -7.43
CA ALA A 92 9.16 4.86 -8.32
C ALA A 92 10.07 4.53 -9.49
N ASN A 93 9.78 5.12 -10.66
CA ASN A 93 10.60 5.02 -11.87
C ASN A 93 10.84 3.56 -12.33
N GLN A 94 9.79 2.75 -12.42
CA GLN A 94 9.86 1.35 -12.84
C GLN A 94 10.35 1.19 -14.30
N GLY A 95 10.22 2.23 -15.14
CA GLY A 95 10.45 2.16 -16.59
C GLY A 95 11.84 2.56 -17.10
N ASN A 96 12.75 3.08 -16.28
CA ASN A 96 14.04 3.58 -16.75
C ASN A 96 15.22 2.69 -16.33
N VAL A 97 15.48 1.63 -17.11
CA VAL A 97 16.69 0.78 -16.99
C VAL A 97 17.97 1.54 -17.42
N THR A 98 17.82 2.65 -18.16
CA THR A 98 18.94 3.39 -18.75
C THR A 98 19.72 4.25 -17.75
N ASN A 99 19.18 4.53 -16.57
CA ASN A 99 19.82 5.29 -15.51
C ASN A 99 20.27 4.40 -14.34
N LEU A 100 20.66 3.17 -14.62
CA LEU A 100 21.22 2.24 -13.65
C LEU A 100 22.60 2.70 -13.21
N LEU A 101 22.66 3.67 -12.31
CA LEU A 101 23.80 3.82 -11.44
C LEU A 101 23.69 2.70 -10.39
N VAL A 102 24.26 1.56 -10.69
CA VAL A 102 24.44 0.48 -9.71
C VAL A 102 25.48 0.97 -8.70
N ALA A 103 24.98 1.62 -7.65
CA ALA A 103 25.83 2.13 -6.59
C ALA A 103 26.46 1.01 -5.75
N ASP A 104 25.87 -0.17 -5.79
CA ASP A 104 26.35 -1.38 -5.12
C ASP A 104 26.25 -2.59 -6.06
N PRO A 105 27.40 -3.13 -6.55
CA PRO A 105 27.40 -4.34 -7.36
C PRO A 105 26.80 -5.57 -6.66
N GLY A 106 26.70 -5.55 -5.33
CA GLY A 106 26.11 -6.63 -4.53
C GLY A 106 24.58 -6.61 -4.51
N ASP A 107 23.93 -5.51 -4.90
CA ASP A 107 22.46 -5.39 -4.95
C ASP A 107 21.97 -4.80 -6.27
N VAL A 108 22.10 -5.58 -7.33
CA VAL A 108 21.66 -5.23 -8.69
C VAL A 108 20.14 -4.90 -8.74
N PHE A 109 19.34 -5.41 -7.80
CA PHE A 109 17.91 -5.21 -7.75
C PHE A 109 17.49 -3.98 -6.93
N ASN A 110 18.41 -3.28 -6.26
CA ASN A 110 18.11 -2.13 -5.41
C ASN A 110 17.26 -1.04 -6.10
N PRO A 111 17.47 -0.68 -7.37
CA PRO A 111 16.67 0.32 -8.07
C PRO A 111 15.17 -0.04 -8.18
N TRP A 112 14.86 -1.32 -8.22
CA TRP A 112 13.48 -1.83 -8.35
C TRP A 112 12.86 -2.27 -7.02
N ARG A 113 13.59 -2.15 -5.91
CA ARG A 113 13.03 -2.45 -4.59
C ARG A 113 12.08 -1.34 -4.15
N MET A 114 11.02 -1.76 -3.47
CA MET A 114 10.12 -0.83 -2.80
C MET A 114 10.85 -0.11 -1.67
N ARG A 115 10.84 1.22 -1.69
CA ARG A 115 11.32 2.03 -0.56
C ARG A 115 10.32 1.96 0.55
N ARG A 116 10.78 1.73 1.77
CA ARG A 116 9.92 1.51 2.95
C ARG A 116 9.99 2.65 3.93
N GLY A 117 8.86 2.89 4.58
CA GLY A 117 8.73 3.74 5.74
C GLY A 117 7.74 3.11 6.72
N GLU A 118 7.80 3.51 7.96
CA GLU A 118 6.87 3.05 8.99
C GLU A 118 6.61 4.14 10.02
N ARG A 119 5.47 4.06 10.68
CA ARG A 119 5.04 4.98 11.70
C ARG A 119 4.00 4.33 12.60
N ILE A 120 3.94 4.74 13.86
CA ILE A 120 2.83 4.42 14.76
C ILE A 120 1.84 5.60 14.71
N LEU A 121 0.59 5.30 14.47
CA LEU A 121 -0.51 6.25 14.60
C LEU A 121 -1.06 6.21 16.02
N SER A 122 -1.28 7.38 16.60
CA SER A 122 -2.01 7.52 17.86
C SER A 122 -3.47 7.04 17.71
N ALA A 123 -4.18 6.88 18.81
CA ALA A 123 -5.59 6.51 18.80
C ALA A 123 -6.45 7.55 18.07
N ASP A 124 -6.12 8.85 18.18
CA ASP A 124 -6.83 9.92 17.50
C ASP A 124 -6.56 9.91 15.99
N GLU A 125 -5.31 9.74 15.57
CA GLU A 125 -4.94 9.61 14.16
C GLU A 125 -5.54 8.35 13.52
N THR A 126 -5.59 7.26 14.26
CA THR A 126 -6.22 6.01 13.81
C THR A 126 -7.73 6.22 13.60
N ARG A 127 -8.39 6.88 14.55
CA ARG A 127 -9.81 7.22 14.45
C ARG A 127 -10.08 8.17 13.28
N GLU A 128 -9.23 9.17 13.08
CA GLU A 128 -9.28 10.07 11.94
C GLU A 128 -9.19 9.30 10.62
N LEU A 129 -8.19 8.43 10.46
CA LEU A 129 -8.03 7.63 9.25
C LEU A 129 -9.25 6.76 8.96
N VAL A 130 -9.76 6.06 9.98
CA VAL A 130 -10.96 5.21 9.83
C VAL A 130 -12.17 6.06 9.45
N GLY A 131 -12.34 7.25 10.04
CA GLY A 131 -13.40 8.19 9.68
C GLY A 131 -13.30 8.68 8.23
N LEU A 132 -12.09 9.02 7.76
CA LEU A 132 -11.85 9.43 6.37
C LEU A 132 -12.12 8.29 5.38
N LEU A 133 -11.75 7.06 5.73
CA LEU A 133 -12.06 5.87 4.93
C LEU A 133 -13.57 5.64 4.85
N GLN A 134 -14.27 5.77 5.98
CA GLN A 134 -15.72 5.65 6.02
C GLN A 134 -16.41 6.74 5.20
N ALA A 135 -15.96 7.99 5.32
CA ALA A 135 -16.45 9.12 4.51
C ALA A 135 -16.16 8.95 3.00
N SER A 136 -15.20 8.11 2.65
CA SER A 136 -14.90 7.71 1.28
C SER A 136 -15.68 6.48 0.81
N ALA A 137 -16.58 5.93 1.63
CA ALA A 137 -17.30 4.67 1.40
C ALA A 137 -16.35 3.47 1.17
N ALA A 138 -15.17 3.47 1.80
CA ALA A 138 -14.16 2.42 1.64
C ALA A 138 -14.60 1.05 2.20
N PHE A 139 -15.59 1.05 3.08
CA PHE A 139 -16.17 -0.16 3.68
C PHE A 139 -17.55 -0.52 3.09
N GLY A 140 -17.92 0.14 1.99
CA GLY A 140 -19.13 -0.16 1.25
C GLY A 140 -18.93 -1.32 0.25
N PRO A 141 -19.99 -1.68 -0.49
CA PRO A 141 -19.89 -2.72 -1.50
C PRO A 141 -18.92 -2.34 -2.61
N PRO A 142 -18.17 -3.31 -3.18
CA PRO A 142 -17.27 -3.07 -4.29
C PRO A 142 -17.99 -2.51 -5.52
N ARG A 143 -17.29 -1.72 -6.31
CA ARG A 143 -17.78 -1.20 -7.59
C ARG A 143 -17.58 -2.24 -8.69
N ASP A 144 -18.45 -3.24 -8.73
CA ASP A 144 -18.36 -4.34 -9.71
C ASP A 144 -18.28 -3.80 -11.15
N GLY A 145 -17.34 -4.34 -11.93
CA GLY A 145 -17.07 -3.93 -13.29
C GLY A 145 -16.12 -2.75 -13.44
N LEU A 146 -15.72 -2.05 -12.37
CA LEU A 146 -14.76 -0.95 -12.45
C LEU A 146 -13.42 -1.46 -12.98
N ARG A 147 -12.88 -0.79 -13.98
CA ARG A 147 -11.60 -1.11 -14.60
C ARG A 147 -10.50 -0.19 -14.06
N LEU A 148 -9.34 -0.78 -13.79
CA LEU A 148 -8.17 -0.12 -13.21
C LEU A 148 -6.94 -0.38 -14.12
N PRO A 149 -6.75 0.43 -15.18
CA PRO A 149 -5.57 0.31 -16.05
C PRO A 149 -4.29 0.70 -15.31
N ASP A 150 -3.18 0.03 -15.61
CA ASP A 150 -1.86 0.34 -15.05
C ASP A 150 -1.39 1.77 -15.37
N VAL A 151 -1.83 2.30 -16.49
CA VAL A 151 -1.45 3.64 -17.00
C VAL A 151 -2.28 4.80 -16.40
N ASP A 152 -3.19 4.51 -15.48
CA ASP A 152 -4.08 5.51 -14.88
C ASP A 152 -3.83 5.71 -13.38
N PHE A 153 -4.53 6.70 -12.79
CA PHE A 153 -4.53 6.94 -11.35
C PHE A 153 -5.73 6.26 -10.70
N TRP A 154 -5.46 5.44 -9.70
CA TRP A 154 -6.52 4.77 -8.96
C TRP A 154 -6.06 4.37 -7.55
N TRP A 155 -7.05 4.13 -6.69
CA TRP A 155 -6.87 3.53 -5.38
C TRP A 155 -7.57 2.20 -5.28
N THR A 156 -6.98 1.26 -4.53
CA THR A 156 -7.70 0.13 -3.96
C THR A 156 -7.59 0.17 -2.44
N VAL A 157 -8.62 -0.33 -1.76
CA VAL A 157 -8.67 -0.50 -0.31
C VAL A 157 -9.18 -1.90 -0.02
N ALA A 158 -8.29 -2.76 0.46
CA ALA A 158 -8.60 -4.08 0.99
C ALA A 158 -8.67 -3.99 2.52
N SER A 159 -9.67 -4.56 3.15
CA SER A 159 -9.86 -4.44 4.59
C SER A 159 -10.37 -5.72 5.23
N CYS A 160 -9.87 -6.03 6.43
CA CYS A 160 -10.50 -6.95 7.36
C CYS A 160 -10.71 -6.21 8.67
N ARG A 161 -11.97 -6.04 9.09
CA ARG A 161 -12.34 -5.38 10.33
C ARG A 161 -13.37 -6.21 11.07
N ASN A 162 -13.05 -6.57 12.30
CA ASN A 162 -13.91 -7.41 13.14
C ASN A 162 -14.36 -8.72 12.42
N GLY A 163 -13.44 -9.32 11.67
CA GLY A 163 -13.71 -10.53 10.91
C GLY A 163 -14.51 -10.32 9.62
N VAL A 164 -14.84 -9.08 9.26
CA VAL A 164 -15.57 -8.76 8.04
C VAL A 164 -14.59 -8.28 6.97
N TRP A 165 -14.59 -8.99 5.85
CA TRP A 165 -13.83 -8.61 4.65
C TRP A 165 -14.53 -7.47 3.90
N GLY A 166 -13.75 -6.57 3.33
CA GLY A 166 -14.22 -5.52 2.44
C GLY A 166 -13.18 -5.15 1.40
N PHE A 167 -13.65 -4.77 0.22
CA PHE A 167 -12.81 -4.27 -0.86
C PHE A 167 -13.49 -3.09 -1.55
N GLN A 168 -12.71 -2.04 -1.85
CA GLN A 168 -13.20 -0.88 -2.60
C GLN A 168 -12.12 -0.38 -3.55
N ALA A 169 -12.55 0.25 -4.67
CA ALA A 169 -11.64 0.87 -5.61
C ALA A 169 -12.19 2.20 -6.14
N TYR A 170 -11.27 3.08 -6.55
CA TYR A 170 -11.56 4.43 -7.03
C TYR A 170 -10.67 4.71 -8.23
N HIS A 171 -11.25 5.09 -9.35
CA HIS A 171 -10.53 5.37 -10.59
C HIS A 171 -10.69 6.83 -11.00
N TYR A 172 -9.57 7.52 -11.21
CA TYR A 172 -9.54 8.89 -11.71
C TYR A 172 -9.86 8.92 -13.22
N PRO A 173 -10.62 9.88 -13.73
CA PRO A 173 -11.20 11.05 -13.05
C PRO A 173 -12.68 10.88 -12.64
N THR A 174 -13.15 9.67 -12.42
CA THR A 174 -14.57 9.42 -12.11
C THR A 174 -14.98 10.04 -10.75
N ASP A 175 -16.29 10.24 -10.56
CA ASP A 175 -16.86 10.77 -9.31
C ASP A 175 -16.44 9.97 -8.07
N GLY A 176 -16.18 8.68 -8.25
CA GLY A 176 -15.67 7.84 -7.18
C GLY A 176 -14.34 8.30 -6.63
N PHE A 177 -13.43 8.76 -7.49
CA PHE A 177 -12.12 9.27 -7.08
C PHE A 177 -12.25 10.60 -6.32
N ALA A 178 -13.17 11.47 -6.69
CA ALA A 178 -13.45 12.72 -5.98
C ALA A 178 -13.91 12.49 -4.52
N ASN A 179 -14.45 11.32 -4.22
CA ASN A 179 -14.88 10.95 -2.88
C ASN A 179 -13.74 10.44 -1.98
N VAL A 180 -12.53 10.26 -2.50
CA VAL A 180 -11.37 9.85 -1.70
C VAL A 180 -10.95 10.97 -0.76
N LYS A 181 -11.21 10.80 0.54
CA LYS A 181 -10.88 11.78 1.59
C LYS A 181 -9.61 11.45 2.36
N PHE A 182 -9.19 10.19 2.35
CA PHE A 182 -8.04 9.69 3.12
C PHE A 182 -6.68 9.97 2.47
N ALA A 183 -6.62 10.21 1.15
CA ALA A 183 -5.37 10.29 0.41
C ALA A 183 -4.43 11.38 0.92
N ALA A 184 -4.92 12.62 1.08
CA ALA A 184 -4.10 13.74 1.53
C ALA A 184 -3.49 13.48 2.92
N ARG A 185 -4.27 12.82 3.80
CA ARG A 185 -3.80 12.50 5.15
C ARG A 185 -2.73 11.41 5.13
N LEU A 186 -2.92 10.35 4.36
CA LEU A 186 -1.89 9.32 4.19
C LEU A 186 -0.60 9.90 3.60
N PHE A 187 -0.71 10.75 2.59
CA PHE A 187 0.46 11.41 2.00
C PHE A 187 1.19 12.32 3.00
N SER A 188 0.47 13.00 3.91
CA SER A 188 1.09 13.82 4.95
C SER A 188 1.81 12.99 6.02
N TRP A 189 1.44 11.75 6.20
CA TRP A 189 2.09 10.82 7.13
C TRP A 189 3.19 9.98 6.50
N ASP A 190 3.30 10.03 5.17
CA ASP A 190 4.29 9.22 4.46
C ASP A 190 5.71 9.70 4.75
N THR A 191 6.52 8.81 5.33
CA THR A 191 7.90 9.08 5.72
C THR A 191 8.91 8.73 4.62
N VAL A 192 8.45 8.13 3.52
CA VAL A 192 9.33 7.79 2.40
C VAL A 192 9.68 9.08 1.64
N PRO A 193 10.97 9.45 1.49
CA PRO A 193 11.39 10.73 0.93
C PRO A 193 11.31 10.77 -0.60
N ILE A 194 10.18 10.34 -1.14
CA ILE A 194 9.87 10.39 -2.57
C ILE A 194 8.61 11.22 -2.74
N PRO A 195 8.62 12.32 -3.51
CA PRO A 195 7.44 13.13 -3.75
C PRO A 195 6.27 12.33 -4.31
N VAL A 196 5.06 12.67 -3.88
CA VAL A 196 3.84 12.06 -4.42
C VAL A 196 3.64 12.49 -5.86
N ASN A 197 3.37 11.54 -6.74
CA ASN A 197 2.90 11.82 -8.09
C ASN A 197 1.36 12.05 -8.05
N PRO A 198 0.88 13.32 -8.11
CA PRO A 198 -0.54 13.61 -7.94
C PRO A 198 -1.33 13.23 -9.19
N PRO A 199 -2.64 12.96 -9.04
CA PRO A 199 -3.52 12.74 -10.18
C PRO A 199 -3.51 13.96 -11.11
N ARG A 200 -3.43 13.70 -12.40
CA ARG A 200 -3.45 14.71 -13.44
C ARG A 200 -4.26 14.24 -14.65
N LYS A 201 -4.72 15.18 -15.45
CA LYS A 201 -5.32 14.82 -16.73
C LYS A 201 -4.29 14.10 -17.58
N LEU A 202 -4.64 12.90 -17.99
CA LEU A 202 -3.78 12.09 -18.84
C LEU A 202 -3.97 12.53 -20.28
N VAL A 203 -2.87 12.60 -21.01
CA VAL A 203 -2.93 12.76 -22.47
C VAL A 203 -3.25 11.42 -23.13
N PRO A 204 -3.92 11.40 -24.28
CA PRO A 204 -4.15 10.17 -25.04
C PRO A 204 -2.86 9.35 -25.21
N ALA A 205 -2.98 8.04 -25.30
CA ALA A 205 -1.82 7.15 -25.37
C ALA A 205 -0.89 7.47 -26.56
N GLU A 206 -1.47 7.95 -27.66
CA GLU A 206 -0.72 8.39 -28.85
C GLU A 206 0.15 9.63 -28.58
N LEU A 207 -0.32 10.55 -27.70
CA LEU A 207 0.44 11.74 -27.31
C LEU A 207 1.46 11.49 -26.21
N ARG A 208 1.37 10.34 -25.51
CA ARG A 208 2.37 9.91 -24.51
C ARG A 208 3.59 9.25 -25.17
N ARG A 209 3.53 9.00 -26.45
CA ARG A 209 4.67 8.49 -27.22
C ARG A 209 5.70 9.60 -27.33
N ASP A 210 6.90 9.35 -26.81
CA ASP A 210 8.05 10.09 -27.28
C ASP A 210 8.33 9.63 -28.71
N PRO A 211 8.20 10.52 -29.73
CA PRO A 211 8.42 10.13 -31.11
C PRO A 211 9.86 9.68 -31.39
N ASN A 212 10.80 10.02 -30.48
CA ASN A 212 12.20 9.63 -30.58
C ASN A 212 12.54 8.38 -29.77
N ALA A 213 11.60 7.87 -28.96
CA ALA A 213 11.81 6.66 -28.20
C ALA A 213 11.54 5.41 -29.04
N PRO A 214 12.36 4.34 -28.90
CA PRO A 214 12.05 3.09 -29.58
C PRO A 214 10.70 2.52 -29.10
N PRO A 215 9.99 1.76 -29.95
CA PRO A 215 8.66 1.21 -29.65
C PRO A 215 8.57 0.43 -28.33
N SER A 216 9.67 -0.17 -27.89
CA SER A 216 9.79 -0.87 -26.61
C SER A 216 9.64 0.03 -25.38
N HIS A 217 9.79 1.34 -25.52
CA HIS A 217 9.65 2.35 -24.47
C HIS A 217 8.28 3.04 -24.46
N TRP A 218 7.40 2.65 -25.37
CA TRP A 218 6.06 3.23 -25.39
C TRP A 218 5.24 2.73 -24.23
N LYS A 219 4.76 3.65 -23.39
CA LYS A 219 3.84 3.35 -22.30
C LYS A 219 2.50 2.91 -22.90
N SER A 220 2.36 1.64 -23.17
CA SER A 220 1.09 1.01 -23.51
C SER A 220 0.49 0.40 -22.25
N ASN A 221 -0.83 0.38 -22.17
CA ASN A 221 -1.52 -0.39 -21.13
C ASN A 221 -1.09 -1.86 -21.21
N GLN A 222 -0.32 -2.30 -20.22
CA GLN A 222 0.18 -3.68 -20.15
C GLN A 222 -0.84 -4.60 -19.48
N TRP A 223 -1.59 -4.05 -18.52
CA TRP A 223 -2.62 -4.79 -17.81
C TRP A 223 -3.73 -3.88 -17.30
N THR A 224 -4.88 -4.48 -17.08
CA THR A 224 -6.03 -3.83 -16.44
C THR A 224 -6.62 -4.78 -15.42
N LEU A 225 -6.76 -4.33 -14.19
CA LEU A 225 -7.52 -5.04 -13.17
C LEU A 225 -9.01 -4.73 -13.34
N THR A 226 -9.86 -5.68 -12.94
CA THR A 226 -11.30 -5.47 -12.93
C THR A 226 -11.83 -5.80 -11.54
N VAL A 227 -12.56 -4.87 -10.97
CA VAL A 227 -13.24 -5.07 -9.69
C VAL A 227 -14.41 -6.03 -9.90
N GLY A 228 -14.55 -6.99 -9.01
CA GLY A 228 -15.67 -7.92 -8.93
C GLY A 228 -16.56 -7.63 -7.72
N LYS A 229 -17.49 -8.52 -7.46
CA LYS A 229 -18.45 -8.42 -6.36
C LYS A 229 -17.81 -8.55 -4.96
N ASP A 230 -16.61 -9.13 -4.88
CA ASP A 230 -15.95 -9.50 -3.62
C ASP A 230 -14.44 -9.24 -3.65
N GLY A 231 -13.98 -8.28 -4.43
CA GLY A 231 -12.57 -7.97 -4.63
C GLY A 231 -12.21 -7.89 -6.11
N LEU A 232 -10.94 -8.12 -6.44
CA LEU A 232 -10.52 -8.20 -7.85
C LEU A 232 -10.97 -9.51 -8.47
N ARG A 233 -11.38 -9.45 -9.73
CA ARG A 233 -11.68 -10.66 -10.50
C ARG A 233 -10.38 -11.43 -10.77
N PRO A 234 -10.41 -12.77 -10.71
CA PRO A 234 -9.29 -13.59 -11.14
C PRO A 234 -8.86 -13.22 -12.57
N ARG A 235 -7.58 -13.30 -12.85
CA ARG A 235 -7.00 -13.14 -14.19
C ARG A 235 -6.93 -14.46 -14.90
#